data_c87a0a980ce74d2bfad22523cc06f2d9
#
_entry.id   c87a0a980ce74d2bfad22523cc06f2d9
#
_cell.length_a   1.000
_cell.length_b   1.000
_cell.length_c   1.000
_cell.angle_alpha   90.00
_cell.angle_beta   90.00
_cell.angle_gamma   90.00
#
_symmetry.space_group_name_H-M   'P 1'
#
loop_
_entity.id
_entity.type
_entity.pdbx_description
1 polymer ?
#
loop_
_entity_poly.entity_id
_entity_poly.type
_entity_poly.pdbx_seq_one_letter_code
_entity_poly.pdbx_strand_id
1 'polypeptide(L)'
;MPLGRKSNPAGDIAVEGFYALAIRRRLTMADETLTLTLDTGNGEGGDVVIRLRPDLAPGHVERITELAREGFYDGVVFHRVIPDFMAQGGDPTGTGMGGSDKPDLKAEFNDAPHVRGTCSMARTQVPDSANSQFFICFDDARFLDRQYTVWGEVISGMEYVDALPKGEPPREPGRIVKATVG
;
A
#
# COMPACT_ATOMS: atom_id res chain seq x y z
N MET A 1 -37.25 -44.07 26.98
CA MET A 1 -36.42 -44.18 25.79
C MET A 1 -36.01 -42.80 25.33
N PRO A 2 -34.73 -42.36 25.37
CA PRO A 2 -34.32 -41.07 24.89
C PRO A 2 -33.98 -41.16 23.39
N LEU A 3 -34.58 -40.26 22.62
CA LEU A 3 -34.32 -40.09 21.19
C LEU A 3 -32.91 -39.51 20.98
N GLY A 4 -32.03 -40.30 20.33
CA GLY A 4 -30.68 -39.89 19.99
C GLY A 4 -30.68 -38.74 18.97
N ARG A 5 -30.02 -37.65 19.31
CA ARG A 5 -29.61 -36.63 18.34
C ARG A 5 -28.58 -37.24 17.38
N LYS A 6 -28.93 -37.33 16.12
CA LYS A 6 -27.95 -37.61 15.05
C LYS A 6 -27.16 -36.33 14.82
N SER A 7 -25.87 -36.35 15.18
CA SER A 7 -24.89 -35.36 14.78
C SER A 7 -24.70 -35.45 13.28
N ASN A 8 -24.78 -34.34 12.59
CA ASN A 8 -24.53 -34.26 11.14
C ASN A 8 -23.04 -33.91 10.90
N PRO A 9 -22.23 -34.89 10.52
CA PRO A 9 -20.76 -34.66 10.42
C PRO A 9 -20.33 -33.81 9.22
N ALA A 10 -21.24 -33.46 8.31
CA ALA A 10 -20.91 -32.68 7.11
C ALA A 10 -20.82 -31.16 7.36
N GLY A 11 -21.38 -30.66 8.48
CA GLY A 11 -21.34 -29.23 8.81
C GLY A 11 -20.02 -28.77 9.43
N ASP A 12 -19.40 -29.64 10.23
CA ASP A 12 -18.20 -29.29 11.00
C ASP A 12 -16.93 -29.22 10.13
N ILE A 13 -16.83 -30.06 9.09
CA ILE A 13 -15.67 -30.09 8.19
C ILE A 13 -15.59 -28.83 7.31
N ALA A 14 -16.74 -28.27 6.91
CA ALA A 14 -16.77 -27.07 6.07
C ALA A 14 -16.35 -25.82 6.84
N VAL A 15 -16.71 -25.75 8.12
CA VAL A 15 -16.38 -24.60 8.99
C VAL A 15 -14.89 -24.61 9.36
N GLU A 16 -14.32 -25.76 9.67
CA GLU A 16 -12.88 -25.87 9.95
C GLU A 16 -12.03 -25.55 8.71
N GLY A 17 -12.44 -25.98 7.52
CA GLY A 17 -11.77 -25.62 6.27
C GLY A 17 -11.75 -24.12 5.98
N PHE A 18 -12.84 -23.43 6.26
CA PHE A 18 -12.95 -21.97 6.11
C PHE A 18 -12.07 -21.22 7.11
N TYR A 19 -12.04 -21.64 8.38
CA TYR A 19 -11.18 -21.03 9.40
C TYR A 19 -9.69 -21.31 9.12
N ALA A 20 -9.35 -22.53 8.71
CA ALA A 20 -7.98 -22.88 8.36
C ALA A 20 -7.47 -22.11 7.11
N LEU A 21 -8.32 -21.88 6.11
CA LEU A 21 -8.00 -21.10 4.93
C LEU A 21 -7.88 -19.60 5.27
N ALA A 22 -8.75 -19.08 6.12
CA ALA A 22 -8.70 -17.71 6.60
C ALA A 22 -7.47 -17.44 7.48
N ILE A 23 -7.08 -18.39 8.32
CA ILE A 23 -5.89 -18.31 9.15
C ILE A 23 -4.62 -18.44 8.30
N ARG A 24 -4.58 -19.36 7.31
CA ARG A 24 -3.48 -19.44 6.36
C ARG A 24 -3.33 -18.18 5.52
N ARG A 25 -4.45 -17.59 5.08
CA ARG A 25 -4.44 -16.32 4.33
C ARG A 25 -3.97 -15.15 5.19
N ARG A 26 -4.31 -15.13 6.50
CA ARG A 26 -3.79 -14.15 7.46
C ARG A 26 -2.29 -14.31 7.74
N LEU A 27 -1.80 -15.54 7.85
CA LEU A 27 -0.39 -15.83 8.10
C LEU A 27 0.49 -15.54 6.87
N THR A 28 -0.02 -15.79 5.66
CA THR A 28 0.71 -15.47 4.43
C THR A 28 0.72 -13.99 4.09
N MET A 29 -0.30 -13.22 4.51
CA MET A 29 -0.34 -11.77 4.27
C MET A 29 0.52 -10.96 5.26
N ALA A 30 0.88 -11.53 6.42
CA ALA A 30 1.71 -10.83 7.42
C ALA A 30 3.18 -10.65 6.98
N ASP A 31 3.64 -11.46 6.01
CA ASP A 31 5.00 -11.44 5.49
C ASP A 31 5.08 -11.01 4.02
N GLU A 32 3.96 -10.59 3.40
CA GLU A 32 3.97 -10.12 2.02
C GLU A 32 4.68 -8.76 1.90
N THR A 33 5.45 -8.64 0.84
CA THR A 33 6.12 -7.40 0.47
C THR A 33 5.63 -6.88 -0.87
N LEU A 34 5.68 -5.57 -1.03
CA LEU A 34 5.53 -4.89 -2.30
C LEU A 34 6.91 -4.38 -2.73
N THR A 35 7.37 -4.79 -3.90
CA THR A 35 8.60 -4.27 -4.48
C THR A 35 8.27 -3.30 -5.60
N LEU A 36 8.75 -2.06 -5.47
CA LEU A 36 8.68 -1.04 -6.50
C LEU A 36 10.06 -0.90 -7.15
N THR A 37 10.19 -1.26 -8.41
CA THR A 37 11.40 -0.98 -9.19
C THR A 37 11.31 0.45 -9.71
N LEU A 38 12.19 1.33 -9.25
CA LEU A 38 12.16 2.75 -9.60
C LEU A 38 13.18 3.08 -10.70
N ASP A 39 12.77 3.95 -11.62
CA ASP A 39 13.63 4.70 -12.51
C ASP A 39 13.61 6.17 -12.07
N THR A 40 14.74 6.66 -11.59
CA THR A 40 14.86 8.04 -11.11
C THR A 40 15.32 9.02 -12.21
N GLY A 41 15.56 8.50 -13.42
CA GLY A 41 15.99 9.31 -14.56
C GLY A 41 17.48 9.75 -14.53
N ASN A 42 18.18 9.49 -13.43
CA ASN A 42 19.59 9.85 -13.24
C ASN A 42 20.53 8.64 -13.09
N GLY A 43 20.00 7.43 -13.30
CA GLY A 43 20.76 6.18 -13.17
C GLY A 43 20.89 5.65 -11.74
N GLU A 44 20.24 6.26 -10.78
CA GLU A 44 20.23 5.86 -9.35
C GLU A 44 18.98 5.06 -8.95
N GLY A 45 18.30 4.46 -9.92
CA GLY A 45 17.10 3.64 -9.69
C GLY A 45 17.42 2.24 -9.19
N GLY A 46 16.44 1.61 -8.60
CA GLY A 46 16.52 0.24 -8.08
C GLY A 46 15.27 -0.19 -7.35
N ASP A 47 15.36 -1.32 -6.66
CA ASP A 47 14.22 -1.93 -5.97
C ASP A 47 14.01 -1.33 -4.58
N VAL A 48 12.81 -0.84 -4.34
CA VAL A 48 12.30 -0.42 -3.04
C VAL A 48 11.39 -1.52 -2.52
N VAL A 49 11.76 -2.14 -1.42
CA VAL A 49 10.98 -3.22 -0.80
C VAL A 49 10.18 -2.66 0.37
N ILE A 50 8.89 -2.83 0.32
CA ILE A 50 7.92 -2.36 1.31
C ILE A 50 7.31 -3.56 2.02
N ARG A 51 7.41 -3.61 3.34
CA ARG A 51 6.64 -4.54 4.17
C ARG A 51 5.20 -4.05 4.22
N LEU A 52 4.28 -4.89 3.79
CA LEU A 52 2.85 -4.62 3.88
C LEU A 52 2.34 -4.86 5.31
N ARG A 53 1.42 -4.02 5.75
CA ARG A 53 0.88 -4.04 7.12
C ARG A 53 -0.64 -4.27 7.11
N PRO A 54 -1.10 -5.49 6.77
CA PRO A 54 -2.53 -5.82 6.79
C PRO A 54 -3.12 -5.82 8.21
N ASP A 55 -2.29 -5.92 9.22
CA ASP A 55 -2.67 -5.74 10.63
C ASP A 55 -3.13 -4.30 10.93
N LEU A 56 -2.59 -3.31 10.23
CA LEU A 56 -2.94 -1.89 10.39
C LEU A 56 -4.07 -1.45 9.45
N ALA A 57 -4.04 -1.87 8.20
CA ALA A 57 -4.92 -1.39 7.15
C ALA A 57 -5.24 -2.49 6.12
N PRO A 58 -6.08 -3.48 6.49
CA PRO A 58 -6.34 -4.64 5.63
C PRO A 58 -6.95 -4.27 4.27
N GLY A 59 -7.88 -3.32 4.23
CA GLY A 59 -8.51 -2.87 2.98
C GLY A 59 -7.55 -2.11 2.07
N HIS A 60 -6.69 -1.28 2.61
CA HIS A 60 -5.65 -0.57 1.85
C HIS A 60 -4.60 -1.54 1.30
N VAL A 61 -4.13 -2.49 2.10
CA VAL A 61 -3.19 -3.51 1.64
C VAL A 61 -3.80 -4.35 0.53
N GLU A 62 -5.05 -4.76 0.64
CA GLU A 62 -5.76 -5.50 -0.41
C GLU A 62 -5.82 -4.69 -1.71
N ARG A 63 -6.20 -3.39 -1.64
CA ARG A 63 -6.25 -2.51 -2.80
C ARG A 63 -4.88 -2.34 -3.47
N ILE A 64 -3.85 -2.04 -2.71
CA ILE A 64 -2.49 -1.84 -3.22
C ILE A 64 -1.97 -3.10 -3.90
N THR A 65 -2.15 -4.26 -3.27
CA THR A 65 -1.71 -5.55 -3.84
C THR A 65 -2.48 -5.94 -5.10
N GLU A 66 -3.78 -5.71 -5.13
CA GLU A 66 -4.62 -5.94 -6.30
C GLU A 66 -4.18 -5.07 -7.48
N LEU A 67 -4.01 -3.77 -7.27
CA LEU A 67 -3.54 -2.85 -8.29
C LEU A 67 -2.13 -3.19 -8.78
N ALA A 68 -1.22 -3.57 -7.88
CA ALA A 68 0.13 -3.99 -8.27
C ALA A 68 0.11 -5.25 -9.14
N ARG A 69 -0.69 -6.25 -8.79
CA ARG A 69 -0.84 -7.49 -9.58
C ARG A 69 -1.48 -7.26 -10.94
N GLU A 70 -2.34 -6.26 -11.06
CA GLU A 70 -2.95 -5.85 -12.34
C GLU A 70 -2.02 -5.02 -13.23
N GLY A 71 -0.82 -4.66 -12.76
CA GLY A 71 0.10 -3.79 -13.48
C GLY A 71 -0.30 -2.32 -13.47
N PHE A 72 -1.24 -1.92 -12.62
CA PHE A 72 -1.76 -0.54 -12.56
C PHE A 72 -0.68 0.49 -12.26
N TYR A 73 0.27 0.16 -11.41
CA TYR A 73 1.35 1.08 -11.01
C TYR A 73 2.53 1.11 -11.98
N ASP A 74 2.59 0.20 -12.97
CA ASP A 74 3.68 0.14 -13.92
C ASP A 74 3.69 1.40 -14.80
N GLY A 75 4.83 2.09 -14.84
CA GLY A 75 5.02 3.34 -15.58
C GLY A 75 4.49 4.60 -14.89
N VAL A 76 3.88 4.49 -13.72
CA VAL A 76 3.29 5.63 -12.99
C VAL A 76 4.38 6.48 -12.34
N VAL A 77 4.28 7.80 -12.53
CA VAL A 77 5.28 8.76 -12.05
C VAL A 77 5.02 9.19 -10.59
N PHE A 78 6.10 9.65 -9.94
CA PHE A 78 5.98 10.40 -8.69
C PHE A 78 5.78 11.89 -9.03
N HIS A 79 4.54 12.30 -9.06
CA HIS A 79 4.12 13.63 -9.52
C HIS A 79 4.29 14.74 -8.47
N ARG A 80 4.54 14.40 -7.21
CA ARG A 80 4.74 15.35 -6.11
C ARG A 80 5.80 14.83 -5.16
N VAL A 81 6.97 15.46 -5.19
CA VAL A 81 8.12 15.06 -4.36
C VAL A 81 8.65 16.29 -3.65
N ILE A 82 8.41 16.37 -2.35
CA ILE A 82 8.79 17.50 -1.50
C ILE A 82 9.97 17.09 -0.63
N PRO A 83 11.14 17.78 -0.74
CA PRO A 83 12.30 17.49 0.10
C PRO A 83 11.94 17.51 1.59
N ASP A 84 12.53 16.59 2.34
CA ASP A 84 12.36 16.46 3.79
C ASP A 84 10.92 16.13 4.25
N PHE A 85 10.03 15.88 3.30
CA PHE A 85 8.64 15.54 3.61
C PHE A 85 8.25 14.17 3.01
N MET A 86 7.90 14.10 1.73
CA MET A 86 7.40 12.86 1.15
C MET A 86 7.53 12.80 -0.39
N ALA A 87 7.47 11.60 -0.94
CA ALA A 87 7.29 11.34 -2.36
C ALA A 87 5.91 10.73 -2.60
N GLN A 88 5.09 11.36 -3.44
CA GLN A 88 3.72 10.93 -3.76
C GLN A 88 3.61 10.50 -5.21
N GLY A 89 2.97 9.35 -5.42
CA GLY A 89 2.65 8.78 -6.72
C GLY A 89 1.35 7.98 -6.69
N GLY A 90 1.17 7.12 -7.67
CA GLY A 90 0.01 6.23 -7.73
C GLY A 90 -1.18 6.76 -8.53
N ASP A 91 -1.03 7.89 -9.19
CA ASP A 91 -2.00 8.41 -10.16
C ASP A 91 -1.56 8.07 -11.58
N PRO A 92 -2.32 7.24 -12.32
CA PRO A 92 -1.94 6.86 -13.68
C PRO A 92 -1.91 8.03 -14.66
N THR A 93 -2.60 9.14 -14.36
CA THR A 93 -2.59 10.36 -15.18
C THR A 93 -1.38 11.26 -14.89
N GLY A 94 -0.71 11.07 -13.76
CA GLY A 94 0.44 11.88 -13.33
C GLY A 94 0.10 13.32 -12.94
N THR A 95 -1.18 13.66 -12.82
CA THR A 95 -1.65 15.03 -12.52
C THR A 95 -1.93 15.29 -11.03
N GLY A 96 -2.06 14.22 -10.25
CA GLY A 96 -2.53 14.27 -8.87
C GLY A 96 -4.05 14.21 -8.73
N MET A 97 -4.79 14.18 -9.83
CA MET A 97 -6.26 14.20 -9.86
C MET A 97 -6.88 12.84 -10.18
N GLY A 98 -6.09 11.87 -10.64
CA GLY A 98 -6.57 10.57 -11.08
C GLY A 98 -6.50 9.48 -10.03
N GLY A 99 -7.07 8.34 -10.36
CA GLY A 99 -7.09 7.13 -9.55
C GLY A 99 -7.50 5.92 -10.36
N SER A 100 -7.79 4.81 -9.69
CA SER A 100 -8.31 3.60 -10.30
C SER A 100 -9.83 3.66 -10.50
N ASP A 101 -10.35 2.72 -11.29
CA ASP A 101 -11.80 2.53 -11.49
C ASP A 101 -12.51 1.89 -10.28
N LYS A 102 -11.75 1.49 -9.27
CA LYS A 102 -12.28 0.84 -8.08
C LYS A 102 -12.92 1.88 -7.14
N PRO A 103 -13.86 1.45 -6.28
CA PRO A 103 -14.47 2.34 -5.30
C PRO A 103 -13.45 2.94 -4.35
N ASP A 104 -13.71 4.14 -3.85
CA ASP A 104 -12.92 4.75 -2.80
C ASP A 104 -12.90 3.91 -1.53
N LEU A 105 -11.78 3.98 -0.82
CA LEU A 105 -11.54 3.23 0.41
C LEU A 105 -12.01 4.03 1.62
N LYS A 106 -12.64 3.33 2.57
CA LYS A 106 -12.83 3.87 3.92
C LYS A 106 -11.48 4.03 4.61
N ALA A 107 -11.35 5.11 5.38
CA ALA A 107 -10.17 5.35 6.20
C ALA A 107 -9.95 4.19 7.18
N GLU A 108 -8.68 3.82 7.35
CA GLU A 108 -8.21 2.83 8.32
C GLU A 108 -7.12 3.46 9.19
N PHE A 109 -7.45 4.59 9.82
CA PHE A 109 -6.52 5.31 10.69
C PHE A 109 -6.05 4.41 11.83
N ASN A 110 -4.75 4.48 12.11
CA ASN A 110 -4.09 3.64 13.10
C ASN A 110 -3.00 4.42 13.83
N ASP A 111 -2.35 3.80 14.80
CA ASP A 111 -1.36 4.44 15.66
C ASP A 111 0.08 4.40 15.10
N ALA A 112 0.29 3.80 13.93
CA ALA A 112 1.61 3.78 13.31
C ALA A 112 2.08 5.21 12.99
N PRO A 113 3.31 5.57 13.37
CA PRO A 113 3.80 6.93 13.16
C PRO A 113 4.21 7.15 11.71
N HIS A 114 4.01 8.38 11.22
CA HIS A 114 4.58 8.85 9.96
C HIS A 114 6.03 9.29 10.22
N VAL A 115 6.95 8.39 9.92
CA VAL A 115 8.41 8.59 10.04
C VAL A 115 9.08 8.18 8.73
N ARG A 116 10.39 8.36 8.62
CA ARG A 116 11.14 7.96 7.43
C ARG A 116 10.81 6.52 7.01
N GLY A 117 10.43 6.34 5.74
CA GLY A 117 10.07 5.05 5.15
C GLY A 117 8.62 4.62 5.35
N THR A 118 7.82 5.36 6.10
CA THR A 118 6.39 5.06 6.24
C THR A 118 5.66 5.26 4.92
N CYS A 119 4.89 4.25 4.52
CA CYS A 119 4.01 4.29 3.35
C CYS A 119 2.57 4.51 3.81
N SER A 120 1.96 5.57 3.33
CA SER A 120 0.62 6.02 3.73
C SER A 120 -0.21 6.38 2.51
N MET A 121 -1.53 6.42 2.66
CA MET A 121 -2.43 6.64 1.54
C MET A 121 -2.81 8.10 1.39
N ALA A 122 -2.63 8.64 0.20
CA ALA A 122 -3.12 9.96 -0.15
C ALA A 122 -4.64 9.96 -0.32
N ARG A 123 -5.27 11.06 0.00
CA ARG A 123 -6.71 11.28 -0.09
C ARG A 123 -7.03 12.76 -0.29
N THR A 124 -8.25 13.06 -0.65
CA THR A 124 -8.78 14.43 -0.65
C THR A 124 -9.09 14.89 0.79
N GLN A 125 -9.77 16.02 0.96
CA GLN A 125 -10.23 16.49 2.28
C GLN A 125 -11.24 15.51 2.93
N VAL A 126 -11.89 14.66 2.13
CA VAL A 126 -12.83 13.64 2.62
C VAL A 126 -12.04 12.45 3.17
N PRO A 127 -12.21 12.05 4.43
CA PRO A 127 -11.47 10.94 5.02
C PRO A 127 -11.59 9.61 4.28
N ASP A 128 -12.75 9.31 3.72
CA ASP A 128 -13.07 8.07 2.99
C ASP A 128 -12.92 8.22 1.47
N SER A 129 -11.91 8.96 1.02
CA SER A 129 -11.66 9.24 -0.40
C SER A 129 -10.36 8.66 -0.97
N ALA A 130 -9.66 7.85 -0.20
CA ALA A 130 -8.46 7.17 -0.69
C ALA A 130 -8.79 6.20 -1.82
N ASN A 131 -7.92 6.09 -2.81
CA ASN A 131 -8.16 5.21 -3.96
C ASN A 131 -6.90 4.45 -4.38
N SER A 132 -5.93 5.10 -5.03
CA SER A 132 -4.71 4.48 -5.54
C SER A 132 -3.44 5.27 -5.23
N GLN A 133 -3.56 6.57 -4.98
CA GLN A 133 -2.40 7.43 -4.70
C GLN A 133 -1.87 7.18 -3.29
N PHE A 134 -0.55 7.13 -3.19
CA PHE A 134 0.16 6.91 -1.93
C PHE A 134 1.38 7.81 -1.83
N PHE A 135 1.94 7.92 -0.64
CA PHE A 135 3.19 8.62 -0.42
C PHE A 135 4.13 7.84 0.52
N ILE A 136 5.40 8.09 0.36
CA ILE A 136 6.48 7.55 1.18
C ILE A 136 7.16 8.71 1.89
N CYS A 137 7.24 8.68 3.21
CA CYS A 137 7.83 9.75 3.99
C CYS A 137 9.36 9.72 3.89
N PHE A 138 9.98 10.88 3.67
CA PHE A 138 11.43 11.05 3.74
C PHE A 138 11.96 11.19 5.17
N ASP A 139 11.16 11.79 6.03
CA ASP A 139 11.52 12.14 7.40
C ASP A 139 10.30 12.15 8.32
N ASP A 140 10.46 12.64 9.54
CA ASP A 140 9.37 12.75 10.51
C ASP A 140 8.26 13.67 10.01
N ALA A 141 7.07 13.12 9.87
CA ALA A 141 5.84 13.80 9.48
C ALA A 141 4.69 13.45 10.44
N ARG A 142 4.98 13.43 11.73
CA ARG A 142 4.05 12.99 12.78
C ARG A 142 2.79 13.84 12.90
N PHE A 143 2.78 15.04 12.30
CA PHE A 143 1.57 15.85 12.17
C PHE A 143 0.48 15.18 11.30
N LEU A 144 0.84 14.14 10.54
CA LEU A 144 -0.10 13.33 9.75
C LEU A 144 -0.68 12.15 10.54
N ASP A 145 -0.16 11.86 11.72
CA ASP A 145 -0.55 10.69 12.52
C ASP A 145 -2.06 10.69 12.79
N ARG A 146 -2.69 9.52 12.61
CA ARG A 146 -4.13 9.29 12.76
C ARG A 146 -5.04 10.09 11.83
N GLN A 147 -4.48 10.74 10.81
CA GLN A 147 -5.21 11.50 9.81
C GLN A 147 -5.08 10.91 8.40
N TYR A 148 -4.12 10.02 8.22
CA TYR A 148 -3.85 9.26 6.99
C TYR A 148 -3.65 7.79 7.33
N THR A 149 -4.01 6.90 6.40
CA THR A 149 -3.90 5.46 6.62
C THR A 149 -2.51 4.94 6.28
N VAL A 150 -1.75 4.54 7.29
CA VAL A 150 -0.48 3.83 7.13
C VAL A 150 -0.77 2.38 6.76
N TRP A 151 -0.17 1.90 5.66
CA TRP A 151 -0.37 0.54 5.15
C TRP A 151 0.93 -0.25 4.95
N GLY A 152 2.08 0.38 5.07
CA GLY A 152 3.37 -0.27 4.88
C GLY A 152 4.54 0.56 5.36
N GLU A 153 5.71 -0.06 5.29
CA GLU A 153 7.00 0.55 5.63
C GLU A 153 8.10 0.06 4.70
N VAL A 154 8.96 0.95 4.25
CA VAL A 154 10.14 0.60 3.46
C VAL A 154 11.15 -0.14 4.35
N ILE A 155 11.55 -1.35 3.95
CA ILE A 155 12.54 -2.16 4.65
C ILE A 155 13.87 -2.25 3.90
N SER A 156 13.91 -1.85 2.61
CA SER A 156 15.11 -1.84 1.79
C SER A 156 14.93 -0.88 0.62
N GLY A 157 15.99 -0.23 0.17
CA GLY A 157 15.98 0.61 -1.03
C GLY A 157 15.51 2.03 -0.80
N MET A 158 15.45 2.54 0.43
CA MET A 158 15.03 3.93 0.70
C MET A 158 15.91 4.96 -0.01
N GLU A 159 17.18 4.64 -0.26
CA GLU A 159 18.10 5.47 -1.05
C GLU A 159 17.58 5.78 -2.46
N TYR A 160 16.83 4.88 -3.07
CA TYR A 160 16.21 5.10 -4.39
C TYR A 160 15.00 6.04 -4.31
N VAL A 161 14.28 6.02 -3.20
CA VAL A 161 13.23 7.01 -2.94
C VAL A 161 13.85 8.39 -2.75
N ASP A 162 14.95 8.47 -2.00
CA ASP A 162 15.70 9.73 -1.79
C ASP A 162 16.20 10.31 -3.11
N ALA A 163 16.55 9.46 -4.08
CA ALA A 163 17.07 9.87 -5.39
C ALA A 163 15.98 10.37 -6.35
N LEU A 164 14.69 10.24 -6.01
CA LEU A 164 13.61 10.75 -6.85
C LEU A 164 13.74 12.27 -7.07
N PRO A 165 13.60 12.76 -8.32
CA PRO A 165 13.58 14.19 -8.60
C PRO A 165 12.51 14.92 -7.80
N LYS A 166 12.87 16.07 -7.23
CA LYS A 166 12.00 16.91 -6.41
C LYS A 166 11.18 17.85 -7.26
N GLY A 167 9.98 18.17 -6.82
CA GLY A 167 9.08 19.12 -7.45
C GLY A 167 7.60 18.79 -7.27
N GLU A 168 6.75 19.77 -7.60
CA GLU A 168 5.28 19.67 -7.51
C GLU A 168 4.62 20.19 -8.81
N PRO A 169 4.72 19.50 -9.95
CA PRO A 169 5.45 18.25 -10.22
C PRO A 169 6.95 18.46 -10.46
N PRO A 170 7.76 17.40 -10.34
CA PRO A 170 9.13 17.43 -10.81
C PRO A 170 9.19 17.73 -12.33
N ARG A 171 10.22 18.42 -12.77
CA ARG A 171 10.40 18.72 -14.20
C ARG A 171 10.56 17.45 -15.05
N GLU A 172 11.30 16.49 -14.52
CA GLU A 172 11.51 15.16 -15.09
C GLU A 172 11.22 14.15 -13.98
N PRO A 173 9.96 13.73 -13.78
CA PRO A 173 9.60 12.89 -12.66
C PRO A 173 10.17 11.49 -12.78
N GLY A 174 10.61 10.93 -11.66
CA GLY A 174 10.89 9.51 -11.53
C GLY A 174 9.60 8.69 -11.61
N ARG A 175 9.73 7.40 -11.90
CA ARG A 175 8.58 6.52 -12.10
C ARG A 175 8.81 5.13 -11.53
N ILE A 176 7.71 4.44 -11.33
CA ILE A 176 7.68 3.01 -11.06
C ILE A 176 7.81 2.29 -12.42
N VAL A 177 8.88 1.53 -12.62
CA VAL A 177 9.02 0.67 -13.80
C VAL A 177 8.10 -0.53 -13.65
N LYS A 178 8.10 -1.12 -12.47
CA LYS A 178 7.28 -2.29 -12.15
C LYS A 178 6.97 -2.35 -10.65
N ALA A 179 5.77 -2.81 -10.32
CA ALA A 179 5.34 -3.14 -8.97
C ALA A 179 5.02 -4.63 -8.88
N THR A 180 5.63 -5.33 -7.93
CA THR A 180 5.43 -6.77 -7.72
C THR A 180 5.13 -7.07 -6.27
N VAL A 181 4.27 -8.07 -6.04
CA VAL A 181 3.89 -8.57 -4.72
C VAL A 181 4.50 -9.96 -4.53
N GLY A 182 5.19 -10.15 -3.42
CA GLY A 182 5.87 -11.42 -3.16
C GLY A 182 6.16 -11.69 -1.71
#